data_8b13d6ab3ed7ee123567d7764eadc671
#
_entry.id   8b13d6ab3ed7ee123567d7764eadc671
#
_cell.length_a   1.000
_cell.length_b   1.000
_cell.length_c   1.000
_cell.angle_alpha   90.00
_cell.angle_beta   90.00
_cell.angle_gamma   90.00
#
_symmetry.space_group_name_H-M   'P 1'
#
loop_
_entity.id
_entity.type
_entity.pdbx_description
1 polymer ?
#
loop_
_entity_poly.entity_id
_entity_poly.type
_entity_poly.pdbx_seq_one_letter_code
_entity_poly.pdbx_strand_id
1 'polypeptide(L)'
;MIIRKYEEKDIRQMIEIWNEVVEDGIAFPQEDLLDDVSGRDFFESQSYTGVAEDDGQIVGLYILHPNNVGRCGHICNASYAVSSKCRGLHIGEKLVIDCLSKGKELGFRVLQFNAVVESNVHARHLYERLGFVQLGTIPGGFRMKDGHYENICPYYHTL
;
A
#
# COMPACT_ATOMS: atom_id res chain seq x y z
N MET A 1 4.06 5.80 18.61
CA MET A 1 3.93 5.04 17.35
C MET A 1 5.28 4.89 16.67
N ILE A 2 5.64 3.67 16.28
CA ILE A 2 6.88 3.38 15.54
C ILE A 2 6.53 2.67 14.22
N ILE A 3 7.37 2.88 13.19
CA ILE A 3 7.29 2.13 11.94
C ILE A 3 8.51 1.20 11.93
N ARG A 4 8.29 -0.08 11.73
CA ARG A 4 9.35 -1.11 11.76
C ARG A 4 9.04 -2.24 10.79
N LYS A 5 10.04 -3.11 10.55
CA LYS A 5 9.79 -4.37 9.83
C LYS A 5 8.84 -5.24 10.65
N TYR A 6 7.95 -5.95 9.95
CA TYR A 6 7.05 -6.87 10.63
C TYR A 6 7.81 -8.06 11.25
N GLU A 7 7.21 -8.65 12.25
CA GLU A 7 7.64 -9.89 12.90
C GLU A 7 6.53 -10.95 12.80
N GLU A 8 6.87 -12.19 13.01
CA GLU A 8 5.93 -13.32 12.95
C GLU A 8 4.68 -13.08 13.82
N LYS A 9 4.86 -12.54 15.00
CA LYS A 9 3.76 -12.24 15.95
C LYS A 9 2.74 -11.23 15.42
N ASP A 10 3.11 -10.43 14.41
CA ASP A 10 2.27 -9.36 13.86
C ASP A 10 1.30 -9.87 12.79
N ILE A 11 1.60 -11.00 12.18
CA ILE A 11 0.92 -11.50 10.97
C ILE A 11 -0.60 -11.55 11.13
N ARG A 12 -1.10 -12.00 12.26
CA ARG A 12 -2.54 -12.10 12.48
C ARG A 12 -3.22 -10.74 12.39
N GLN A 13 -2.68 -9.73 13.06
CA GLN A 13 -3.21 -8.36 13.00
C GLN A 13 -3.05 -7.75 11.60
N MET A 14 -1.95 -8.05 10.92
CA MET A 14 -1.71 -7.59 9.55
C MET A 14 -2.76 -8.15 8.58
N ILE A 15 -3.08 -9.44 8.69
CA ILE A 15 -4.12 -10.08 7.88
C ILE A 15 -5.48 -9.42 8.11
N GLU A 16 -5.85 -9.17 9.38
CA GLU A 16 -7.10 -8.51 9.72
C GLU A 16 -7.21 -7.12 9.05
N ILE A 17 -6.15 -6.31 9.14
CA ILE A 17 -6.12 -4.97 8.55
C ILE A 17 -6.14 -5.03 7.02
N TRP A 18 -5.36 -5.93 6.41
CA TRP A 18 -5.32 -6.12 4.98
C TRP A 18 -6.68 -6.52 4.42
N ASN A 19 -7.31 -7.48 5.06
CA ASN A 19 -8.61 -8.00 4.65
C ASN A 19 -9.74 -6.97 4.78
N GLU A 20 -9.69 -6.06 5.75
CA GLU A 20 -10.63 -4.93 5.82
C GLU A 20 -10.61 -4.12 4.52
N VAL A 21 -9.43 -3.80 4.02
CA VAL A 21 -9.27 -3.00 2.78
C VAL A 21 -9.74 -3.78 1.55
N VAL A 22 -9.44 -5.08 1.49
CA VAL A 22 -9.92 -5.96 0.42
C VAL A 22 -11.44 -6.03 0.40
N GLU A 23 -12.07 -6.23 1.56
CA GLU A 23 -13.52 -6.31 1.70
C GLU A 23 -14.23 -4.99 1.36
N ASP A 24 -13.63 -3.86 1.67
CA ASP A 24 -14.16 -2.55 1.30
C ASP A 24 -14.29 -2.40 -0.23
N GLY A 25 -13.40 -3.00 -0.99
CA GLY A 25 -13.48 -3.08 -2.45
C GLY A 25 -13.43 -1.74 -3.18
N ILE A 26 -12.72 -0.76 -2.63
CA ILE A 26 -12.64 0.60 -3.16
C ILE A 26 -11.20 1.11 -3.36
N ALA A 27 -10.19 0.35 -2.92
CA ALA A 27 -8.79 0.80 -2.98
C ALA A 27 -7.83 -0.27 -3.50
N PHE A 28 -7.94 -1.51 -3.05
CA PHE A 28 -7.08 -2.60 -3.50
C PHE A 28 -7.68 -3.35 -4.68
N PRO A 29 -6.86 -3.71 -5.69
CA PRO A 29 -7.33 -4.53 -6.81
C PRO A 29 -7.61 -5.99 -6.42
N GLN A 30 -7.06 -6.48 -5.31
CA GLN A 30 -7.27 -7.84 -4.84
C GLN A 30 -8.72 -8.06 -4.40
N GLU A 31 -9.27 -9.21 -4.74
CA GLU A 31 -10.62 -9.63 -4.34
C GLU A 31 -10.58 -10.75 -3.30
N ASP A 32 -9.50 -11.54 -3.25
CA ASP A 32 -9.36 -12.66 -2.34
C ASP A 32 -8.82 -12.22 -0.98
N LEU A 33 -9.41 -12.78 0.08
CA LEU A 33 -8.92 -12.57 1.44
C LEU A 33 -7.70 -13.44 1.73
N LEU A 34 -6.84 -12.96 2.61
CA LEU A 34 -5.71 -13.73 3.12
C LEU A 34 -6.16 -14.61 4.31
N ASP A 35 -5.67 -15.84 4.35
CA ASP A 35 -5.74 -16.71 5.54
C ASP A 35 -4.35 -16.77 6.21
N ASP A 36 -4.23 -17.58 7.27
CA ASP A 36 -2.97 -17.69 8.03
C ASP A 36 -1.80 -18.18 7.17
N VAL A 37 -2.03 -19.08 6.22
CA VAL A 37 -1.00 -19.62 5.33
C VAL A 37 -0.69 -18.65 4.20
N SER A 38 -1.71 -18.23 3.46
CA SER A 38 -1.52 -17.32 2.32
C SER A 38 -1.03 -15.94 2.76
N GLY A 39 -1.46 -15.47 3.92
CA GLY A 39 -0.99 -14.20 4.48
C GLY A 39 0.47 -14.23 4.85
N ARG A 40 0.93 -15.29 5.51
CA ARG A 40 2.34 -15.49 5.84
C ARG A 40 3.20 -15.50 4.58
N ASP A 41 2.83 -16.30 3.59
CA ASP A 41 3.55 -16.40 2.32
C ASP A 41 3.57 -15.06 1.58
N PHE A 42 2.43 -14.35 1.57
CA PHE A 42 2.29 -13.05 0.90
C PHE A 42 3.23 -12.00 1.49
N PHE A 43 3.24 -11.85 2.80
CA PHE A 43 4.09 -10.84 3.46
C PHE A 43 5.57 -11.20 3.42
N GLU A 44 5.91 -12.47 3.48
CA GLU A 44 7.30 -12.95 3.37
C GLU A 44 7.86 -12.76 1.97
N SER A 45 7.04 -12.90 0.93
CA SER A 45 7.46 -12.78 -0.47
C SER A 45 7.80 -11.35 -0.91
N GLN A 46 7.43 -10.34 -0.13
CA GLN A 46 7.69 -8.95 -0.44
C GLN A 46 9.18 -8.61 -0.30
N SER A 47 9.65 -7.59 -1.03
CA SER A 47 11.00 -7.04 -0.81
C SER A 47 11.12 -6.45 0.59
N TYR A 48 10.05 -5.84 1.07
CA TYR A 48 9.93 -5.33 2.43
C TYR A 48 8.45 -5.25 2.83
N THR A 49 8.18 -5.57 4.08
CA THR A 49 6.86 -5.36 4.69
C THR A 49 7.06 -4.58 6.00
N GLY A 50 6.50 -3.38 6.04
CA GLY A 50 6.57 -2.50 7.20
C GLY A 50 5.25 -2.45 7.95
N VAL A 51 5.32 -2.30 9.27
CA VAL A 51 4.14 -2.14 10.13
C VAL A 51 4.25 -0.89 10.97
N ALA A 52 3.11 -0.26 11.22
CA ALA A 52 2.97 0.79 12.21
C ALA A 52 2.45 0.17 13.50
N GLU A 53 3.23 0.30 14.56
CA GLU A 53 2.88 -0.18 15.90
C GLU A 53 2.62 1.02 16.82
N ASP A 54 1.49 0.99 17.49
CA ASP A 54 1.11 2.00 18.47
C ASP A 54 0.61 1.30 19.72
N ASP A 55 1.25 1.59 20.87
CA ASP A 55 0.93 0.98 22.16
C ASP A 55 0.80 -0.57 22.10
N GLY A 56 1.76 -1.21 21.43
CA GLY A 56 1.83 -2.66 21.28
C GLY A 56 0.83 -3.28 20.28
N GLN A 57 0.07 -2.47 19.56
CA GLN A 57 -0.89 -2.91 18.56
C GLN A 57 -0.46 -2.52 17.16
N ILE A 58 -0.68 -3.40 16.18
CA ILE A 58 -0.49 -3.05 14.78
C ILE A 58 -1.68 -2.23 14.31
N VAL A 59 -1.42 -1.03 13.82
CA VAL A 59 -2.45 -0.08 13.38
C VAL A 59 -2.42 0.18 11.88
N GLY A 60 -1.40 -0.30 11.19
CA GLY A 60 -1.27 -0.19 9.75
C GLY A 60 -0.08 -0.98 9.23
N LEU A 61 0.00 -1.13 7.93
CA LEU A 61 1.11 -1.81 7.27
C LEU A 61 1.27 -1.35 5.83
N TYR A 62 2.43 -1.64 5.26
CA TYR A 62 2.64 -1.55 3.82
C TYR A 62 3.47 -2.71 3.30
N ILE A 63 3.30 -3.02 2.03
CA ILE A 63 4.14 -3.95 1.27
C ILE A 63 4.90 -3.18 0.20
N LEU A 64 6.10 -3.63 -0.10
CA LEU A 64 6.98 -3.05 -1.12
C LEU A 64 7.56 -4.18 -1.97
N HIS A 65 7.44 -4.08 -3.27
CA HIS A 65 7.92 -5.10 -4.20
C HIS A 65 8.23 -4.48 -5.58
N PRO A 66 9.01 -5.17 -6.45
CA PRO A 66 9.22 -4.70 -7.81
C PRO A 66 7.89 -4.58 -8.57
N ASN A 67 7.75 -3.50 -9.32
CA ASN A 67 6.57 -3.28 -10.18
C ASN A 67 6.73 -3.93 -11.56
N ASN A 68 7.98 -4.24 -11.93
CA ASN A 68 8.31 -4.77 -13.25
C ASN A 68 9.57 -5.66 -13.15
N VAL A 69 10.05 -6.11 -14.27
CA VAL A 69 11.15 -7.07 -14.36
C VAL A 69 12.34 -6.53 -15.17
N GLY A 70 13.48 -7.16 -15.02
CA GLY A 70 14.68 -6.91 -15.85
C GLY A 70 15.10 -5.44 -15.82
N ARG A 71 15.15 -4.82 -16.97
CA ARG A 71 15.60 -3.43 -17.13
C ARG A 71 14.68 -2.39 -16.47
N CYS A 72 13.47 -2.77 -16.07
CA CYS A 72 12.53 -1.96 -15.31
C CYS A 72 12.37 -2.45 -13.85
N GLY A 73 13.19 -3.38 -13.40
CA GLY A 73 13.12 -3.96 -12.06
C GLY A 73 13.51 -2.99 -10.93
N HIS A 74 14.05 -1.82 -11.26
CA HIS A 74 14.33 -0.74 -10.31
C HIS A 74 13.12 0.13 -9.99
N ILE A 75 11.98 -0.14 -10.63
CA ILE A 75 10.70 0.49 -10.30
C ILE A 75 9.98 -0.43 -9.32
N CYS A 76 9.65 0.09 -8.14
CA CYS A 76 8.87 -0.64 -7.14
C CYS A 76 7.42 -0.15 -7.09
N ASN A 77 6.59 -0.97 -6.46
CA ASN A 77 5.19 -0.67 -6.16
C ASN A 77 4.95 -0.94 -4.68
N ALA A 78 3.98 -0.27 -4.10
CA ALA A 78 3.61 -0.43 -2.71
C ALA A 78 2.09 -0.36 -2.55
N SER A 79 1.59 -1.00 -1.47
CA SER A 79 0.21 -0.88 -1.03
C SER A 79 0.20 -0.62 0.46
N TYR A 80 -0.69 0.25 0.90
CA TYR A 80 -0.80 0.65 2.30
C TYR A 80 -2.18 0.30 2.84
N ALA A 81 -2.23 -0.24 4.05
CA ALA A 81 -3.47 -0.54 4.74
C ALA A 81 -3.42 0.05 6.15
N VAL A 82 -4.47 0.75 6.55
CA VAL A 82 -4.60 1.33 7.88
C VAL A 82 -5.86 0.79 8.52
N SER A 83 -5.77 0.39 9.80
CA SER A 83 -6.91 -0.08 10.55
C SER A 83 -8.02 0.96 10.58
N SER A 84 -9.25 0.56 10.29
CA SER A 84 -10.43 1.43 10.36
C SER A 84 -10.67 2.01 11.75
N LYS A 85 -10.15 1.35 12.79
CA LYS A 85 -10.27 1.76 14.20
C LYS A 85 -9.33 2.92 14.57
N CYS A 86 -8.35 3.24 13.71
CA CYS A 86 -7.24 4.14 14.03
C CYS A 86 -7.15 5.33 13.08
N ARG A 87 -8.28 5.91 12.68
CA ARG A 87 -8.32 7.04 11.77
C ARG A 87 -7.85 8.34 12.45
N GLY A 88 -7.31 9.27 11.64
CA GLY A 88 -6.95 10.61 12.10
C GLY A 88 -5.58 10.74 12.78
N LEU A 89 -4.78 9.66 12.82
CA LEU A 89 -3.44 9.67 13.44
C LEU A 89 -2.30 9.85 12.43
N HIS A 90 -2.63 10.19 11.18
CA HIS A 90 -1.66 10.31 10.09
C HIS A 90 -0.81 9.05 9.86
N ILE A 91 -1.38 7.87 10.12
CA ILE A 91 -0.68 6.59 9.99
C ILE A 91 -0.29 6.36 8.53
N GLY A 92 -1.21 6.59 7.60
CA GLY A 92 -0.94 6.42 6.17
C GLY A 92 0.23 7.28 5.69
N GLU A 93 0.30 8.53 6.10
CA GLU A 93 1.41 9.42 5.77
C GLU A 93 2.76 8.88 6.28
N LYS A 94 2.78 8.43 7.53
CA LYS A 94 4.00 7.86 8.14
C LYS A 94 4.45 6.60 7.42
N LEU A 95 3.51 5.74 7.03
CA LEU A 95 3.81 4.54 6.26
C LEU A 95 4.39 4.88 4.88
N VAL A 96 3.83 5.86 4.18
CA VAL A 96 4.34 6.29 2.87
C VAL A 96 5.75 6.86 2.99
N ILE A 97 6.00 7.71 3.99
CA ILE A 97 7.33 8.31 4.23
C ILE A 97 8.37 7.21 4.51
N ASP A 98 8.05 6.25 5.37
CA ASP A 98 8.93 5.12 5.66
C ASP A 98 9.19 4.27 4.41
N CYS A 99 8.12 4.01 3.62
CA CYS A 99 8.21 3.26 2.37
C CYS A 99 9.14 3.93 1.35
N LEU A 100 9.08 5.25 1.20
CA LEU A 100 9.99 6.00 0.31
C LEU A 100 11.45 5.83 0.75
N SER A 101 11.71 5.91 2.04
CA SER A 101 13.05 5.70 2.62
C SER A 101 13.54 4.27 2.40
N LYS A 102 12.68 3.28 2.66
CA LYS A 102 13.02 1.85 2.48
C LYS A 102 13.23 1.48 1.02
N GLY A 103 12.41 2.00 0.12
CA GLY A 103 12.59 1.78 -1.31
C GLY A 103 13.96 2.24 -1.80
N LYS A 104 14.37 3.43 -1.37
CA LYS A 104 15.70 3.97 -1.68
C LYS A 104 16.82 3.11 -1.06
N GLU A 105 16.67 2.73 0.18
CA GLU A 105 17.63 1.88 0.93
C GLU A 105 17.84 0.53 0.23
N LEU A 106 16.78 -0.06 -0.32
CA LEU A 106 16.82 -1.33 -1.04
C LEU A 106 17.34 -1.21 -2.48
N GLY A 107 17.66 0.00 -2.94
CA GLY A 107 18.22 0.24 -4.26
C GLY A 107 17.20 0.50 -5.36
N PHE A 108 15.92 0.61 -5.04
CA PHE A 108 14.93 1.07 -6.03
C PHE A 108 15.14 2.55 -6.36
N ARG A 109 14.80 2.93 -7.57
CA ARG A 109 15.00 4.29 -8.08
C ARG A 109 13.71 5.05 -8.28
N VAL A 110 12.59 4.35 -8.39
CA VAL A 110 11.25 4.91 -8.62
C VAL A 110 10.25 4.09 -7.86
N LEU A 111 9.31 4.76 -7.19
CA LEU A 111 8.10 4.13 -6.64
C LEU A 111 6.93 4.54 -7.54
N GLN A 112 6.17 3.57 -8.03
CA GLN A 112 5.02 3.78 -8.90
C GLN A 112 3.77 3.13 -8.30
N PHE A 113 2.67 3.89 -8.28
CA PHE A 113 1.34 3.36 -7.99
C PHE A 113 0.59 3.15 -9.31
N ASN A 114 -0.03 1.98 -9.47
CA ASN A 114 -0.66 1.60 -10.73
C ASN A 114 -2.14 1.95 -10.81
N ALA A 115 -2.85 1.92 -9.69
CA ALA A 115 -4.31 1.92 -9.68
C ALA A 115 -4.91 2.72 -8.51
N VAL A 116 -4.49 3.97 -8.35
CA VAL A 116 -5.12 4.86 -7.37
C VAL A 116 -6.47 5.28 -7.91
N VAL A 117 -7.55 4.91 -7.24
CA VAL A 117 -8.92 5.23 -7.66
C VAL A 117 -9.13 6.75 -7.62
N GLU A 118 -9.63 7.32 -8.71
CA GLU A 118 -9.77 8.77 -8.87
C GLU A 118 -10.62 9.41 -7.76
N SER A 119 -11.68 8.73 -7.31
CA SER A 119 -12.54 9.20 -6.22
C SER A 119 -11.90 9.13 -4.84
N ASN A 120 -10.77 8.43 -4.69
CA ASN A 120 -10.03 8.39 -3.44
C ASN A 120 -9.21 9.67 -3.25
N VAL A 121 -9.91 10.77 -3.08
CA VAL A 121 -9.30 12.12 -3.02
C VAL A 121 -8.36 12.28 -1.82
N HIS A 122 -8.66 11.61 -0.72
CA HIS A 122 -7.81 11.66 0.47
C HIS A 122 -6.41 11.09 0.20
N ALA A 123 -6.34 9.91 -0.41
CA ALA A 123 -5.07 9.28 -0.79
C ALA A 123 -4.33 10.12 -1.85
N ARG A 124 -5.05 10.62 -2.85
CA ARG A 124 -4.47 11.45 -3.91
C ARG A 124 -3.84 12.73 -3.35
N HIS A 125 -4.53 13.44 -2.46
CA HIS A 125 -3.99 14.63 -1.80
C HIS A 125 -2.76 14.30 -0.97
N LEU A 126 -2.75 13.17 -0.27
CA LEU A 126 -1.59 12.71 0.49
C LEU A 126 -0.38 12.48 -0.44
N TYR A 127 -0.56 11.75 -1.52
CA TYR A 127 0.52 11.46 -2.47
C TYR A 127 1.07 12.72 -3.12
N GLU A 128 0.20 13.62 -3.57
CA GLU A 128 0.60 14.89 -4.19
C GLU A 128 1.36 15.77 -3.20
N ARG A 129 0.92 15.84 -1.94
CA ARG A 129 1.60 16.57 -0.88
C ARG A 129 3.00 16.01 -0.60
N LEU A 130 3.20 14.71 -0.73
CA LEU A 130 4.48 14.04 -0.53
C LEU A 130 5.38 14.04 -1.78
N GLY A 131 4.95 14.67 -2.85
CA GLY A 131 5.75 14.86 -4.06
C GLY A 131 5.53 13.83 -5.16
N PHE A 132 4.52 12.97 -5.05
CA PHE A 132 4.12 12.08 -6.15
C PHE A 132 3.51 12.89 -7.30
N VAL A 133 3.78 12.45 -8.51
CA VAL A 133 3.29 13.08 -9.75
C VAL A 133 2.32 12.13 -10.43
N GLN A 134 1.13 12.62 -10.78
CA GLN A 134 0.16 11.85 -11.55
C GLN A 134 0.62 11.72 -13.00
N LEU A 135 0.64 10.49 -13.51
CA LEU A 135 1.05 10.20 -14.89
C LEU A 135 -0.09 10.33 -15.89
N GLY A 136 -1.31 10.28 -15.43
CA GLY A 136 -2.50 10.34 -16.29
C GLY A 136 -3.70 9.74 -15.61
N THR A 137 -4.73 9.39 -16.42
CA THR A 137 -5.96 8.77 -15.97
C THR A 137 -6.34 7.65 -16.93
N ILE A 138 -6.64 6.48 -16.41
CA ILE A 138 -7.16 5.35 -17.18
C ILE A 138 -8.65 5.27 -16.92
N PRO A 139 -9.52 5.57 -17.91
CA PRO A 139 -10.97 5.51 -17.73
C PRO A 139 -11.44 4.09 -17.42
N GLY A 140 -12.32 3.95 -16.42
CA GLY A 140 -12.91 2.68 -16.05
C GLY A 140 -11.93 1.60 -15.61
N GLY A 141 -10.76 1.99 -15.09
CA GLY A 141 -9.68 1.06 -14.74
C GLY A 141 -9.91 0.22 -13.50
N PHE A 142 -10.90 0.55 -12.68
CA PHE A 142 -11.17 -0.15 -11.42
C PHE A 142 -12.66 -0.50 -11.32
N ARG A 143 -12.94 -1.80 -11.13
CA ARG A 143 -14.29 -2.26 -10.83
C ARG A 143 -14.52 -2.17 -9.32
N MET A 144 -15.38 -1.27 -8.89
CA MET A 144 -15.74 -1.09 -7.49
C MET A 144 -16.53 -2.30 -6.97
N LYS A 145 -16.63 -2.45 -5.67
CA LYS A 145 -17.33 -3.55 -5.02
C LYS A 145 -18.78 -3.71 -5.47
N ASP A 146 -19.47 -2.61 -5.73
CA ASP A 146 -20.87 -2.60 -6.22
C ASP A 146 -21.01 -2.93 -7.70
N GLY A 147 -19.89 -3.12 -8.41
CA GLY A 147 -19.86 -3.50 -9.83
C GLY A 147 -19.73 -2.34 -10.81
N HIS A 148 -19.81 -1.07 -10.35
CA HIS A 148 -19.55 0.05 -11.27
C HIS A 148 -18.04 0.27 -11.43
N TYR A 149 -17.67 0.90 -12.56
CA TYR A 149 -16.28 1.17 -12.90
C TYR A 149 -15.92 2.64 -12.59
N GLU A 150 -14.73 2.85 -12.03
CA GLU A 150 -14.17 4.17 -11.80
C GLU A 150 -12.82 4.31 -12.48
N ASN A 151 -12.40 5.55 -12.69
CA ASN A 151 -11.10 5.86 -13.26
C ASN A 151 -9.98 5.58 -12.25
N ILE A 152 -8.81 5.24 -12.76
CA ILE A 152 -7.58 5.12 -11.96
C ILE A 152 -6.54 6.12 -12.42
N CYS A 153 -5.73 6.58 -11.46
CA CYS A 153 -4.67 7.55 -11.67
C CYS A 153 -3.33 6.94 -11.29
N PRO A 154 -2.48 6.55 -12.24
CA PRO A 154 -1.11 6.15 -11.93
C PRO A 154 -0.29 7.35 -11.42
N TYR A 155 0.55 7.09 -10.43
CA TYR A 155 1.47 8.07 -9.83
C TYR A 155 2.88 7.52 -9.78
N TYR A 156 3.88 8.40 -9.77
CA TYR A 156 5.26 8.01 -9.48
C TYR A 156 5.95 9.01 -8.56
N HIS A 157 7.02 8.53 -7.94
CA HIS A 157 7.94 9.33 -7.12
C HIS A 157 9.36 8.83 -7.35
N THR A 158 10.28 9.74 -7.65
CA THR A 158 11.72 9.41 -7.73
C THR A 158 12.28 9.19 -6.32
N LEU A 159 13.07 8.16 -6.15
CA LEU A 159 13.70 7.81 -4.87
C LEU A 159 15.14 8.29 -4.74
#